data_39af851baad1a326456cf68e2b27b6d9
#
_entry.id   39af851baad1a326456cf68e2b27b6d9
#
_cell.length_a   1.000
_cell.length_b   1.000
_cell.length_c   1.000
_cell.angle_alpha   90.00
_cell.angle_beta   90.00
_cell.angle_gamma   90.00
#
_symmetry.space_group_name_H-M   'P 1'
#
loop_
_entity.id
_entity.type
_entity.pdbx_description
1 polymer ?
#
loop_
_entity_poly.entity_id
_entity_poly.type
_entity_poly.pdbx_seq_one_letter_code
_entity_poly.pdbx_strand_id
1 'polypeptide(L)'
;MKAKLLAILALALLPMAAHADLPGHHPAYLHALTDLRDARWNLEHRPGDLAVTIHETAAIAEIDRAIEEAKRAAAEDAKNLADRPHEDAHLDRPGRLHHAAELLRKAHGDVDQEEDNPQSRELKHRVLHHIDEALHETEKAIHDVERGR
;
A
#
# COMPACT_ATOMS: atom_id res chain seq x y z
N MET A 1 53.80 33.72 -23.97
CA MET A 1 52.93 32.63 -24.40
C MET A 1 52.09 32.24 -23.21
N LYS A 2 50.81 32.56 -23.20
CA LYS A 2 49.90 32.37 -22.06
C LYS A 2 49.01 31.17 -22.36
N ALA A 3 49.25 30.04 -21.66
CA ALA A 3 48.39 28.85 -21.74
C ALA A 3 47.12 29.11 -20.91
N LYS A 4 45.95 29.12 -21.56
CA LYS A 4 44.66 29.17 -20.90
C LYS A 4 44.18 27.76 -20.55
N LEU A 5 44.15 27.42 -19.25
CA LEU A 5 43.55 26.22 -18.73
C LEU A 5 42.01 26.41 -18.77
N LEU A 6 41.37 25.64 -19.62
CA LEU A 6 39.90 25.47 -19.65
C LEU A 6 39.53 24.39 -18.61
N ALA A 7 38.97 24.83 -17.50
CA ALA A 7 38.36 23.91 -16.52
C ALA A 7 36.96 23.53 -17.05
N ILE A 8 36.83 22.26 -17.46
CA ILE A 8 35.53 21.69 -17.84
C ILE A 8 34.84 21.25 -16.55
N LEU A 9 33.85 22.03 -16.14
CA LEU A 9 32.96 21.67 -15.02
C LEU A 9 31.96 20.66 -15.52
N ALA A 10 32.21 19.37 -15.29
CA ALA A 10 31.26 18.31 -15.55
C ALA A 10 30.14 18.37 -14.51
N LEU A 11 29.04 19.00 -14.86
CA LEU A 11 27.82 19.00 -14.05
C LEU A 11 27.19 17.59 -14.14
N ALA A 12 27.38 16.78 -13.10
CA ALA A 12 26.76 15.48 -12.98
C ALA A 12 25.23 15.68 -12.83
N LEU A 13 24.51 15.49 -13.92
CA LEU A 13 23.06 15.33 -13.92
C LEU A 13 22.73 13.99 -13.26
N LEU A 14 22.46 14.02 -11.96
CA LEU A 14 21.81 12.91 -11.29
C LEU A 14 20.41 12.74 -11.91
N PRO A 15 20.05 11.57 -12.44
CA PRO A 15 18.67 11.32 -12.81
C PRO A 15 17.87 11.34 -11.50
N MET A 16 17.13 12.41 -11.25
CA MET A 16 15.99 12.33 -10.36
C MET A 16 15.08 11.26 -10.96
N ALA A 17 14.96 10.12 -10.29
CA ALA A 17 13.87 9.20 -10.54
C ALA A 17 12.59 9.99 -10.24
N ALA A 18 12.05 10.63 -11.25
CA ALA A 18 10.70 11.13 -11.19
C ALA A 18 9.83 9.88 -10.99
N HIS A 19 9.30 9.68 -9.79
CA HIS A 19 8.11 8.89 -9.64
C HIS A 19 7.10 9.57 -10.56
N ALA A 20 6.81 8.92 -11.69
CA ALA A 20 5.78 9.39 -12.58
C ALA A 20 4.47 9.25 -11.79
N ASP A 21 4.01 10.37 -11.25
CA ASP A 21 2.66 10.45 -10.70
C ASP A 21 1.71 9.94 -11.76
N LEU A 22 0.93 8.91 -11.41
CA LEU A 22 -0.08 8.39 -12.32
C LEU A 22 -1.03 9.54 -12.64
N PRO A 23 -1.15 9.98 -13.92
CA PRO A 23 -1.97 11.11 -14.25
C PRO A 23 -3.44 10.75 -13.96
N GLY A 24 -4.12 11.47 -13.08
CA GLY A 24 -5.51 11.28 -12.67
C GLY A 24 -5.89 12.26 -11.56
N HIS A 25 -7.19 12.34 -11.26
CA HIS A 25 -7.70 13.19 -10.19
C HIS A 25 -7.38 12.63 -8.79
N HIS A 26 -7.19 11.29 -8.67
CA HIS A 26 -7.00 10.60 -7.39
C HIS A 26 -5.91 9.52 -7.46
N PRO A 27 -4.63 9.87 -7.75
CA PRO A 27 -3.54 8.90 -7.90
C PRO A 27 -3.26 8.13 -6.61
N ALA A 28 -3.49 8.72 -5.45
CA ALA A 28 -3.25 8.10 -4.16
C ALA A 28 -4.15 6.88 -3.91
N TYR A 29 -5.39 6.89 -4.40
CA TYR A 29 -6.25 5.70 -4.32
C TYR A 29 -5.74 4.52 -5.15
N LEU A 30 -5.05 4.76 -6.27
CA LEU A 30 -4.45 3.70 -7.08
C LEU A 30 -3.25 3.07 -6.38
N HIS A 31 -2.41 3.89 -5.72
CA HIS A 31 -1.31 3.39 -4.89
C HIS A 31 -1.85 2.58 -3.71
N ALA A 32 -2.80 3.12 -2.98
CA ALA A 32 -3.44 2.42 -1.87
C ALA A 32 -4.08 1.09 -2.30
N LEU A 33 -4.73 1.02 -3.48
CA LEU A 33 -5.28 -0.23 -4.01
C LEU A 33 -4.22 -1.30 -4.24
N THR A 34 -3.04 -0.94 -4.72
CA THR A 34 -1.92 -1.87 -4.91
C THR A 34 -1.43 -2.38 -3.57
N ASP A 35 -1.18 -1.49 -2.61
CA ASP A 35 -0.72 -1.84 -1.27
C ASP A 35 -1.75 -2.69 -0.49
N LEU A 36 -3.04 -2.39 -0.62
CA LEU A 36 -4.12 -3.18 -0.01
C LEU A 36 -4.18 -4.61 -0.57
N ARG A 37 -4.01 -4.78 -1.88
CA ARG A 37 -3.98 -6.12 -2.51
C ARG A 37 -2.77 -6.92 -2.07
N ASP A 38 -1.61 -6.29 -1.96
CA ASP A 38 -0.40 -6.92 -1.48
C ASP A 38 -0.51 -7.28 0.01
N ALA A 39 -1.05 -6.40 0.86
CA ALA A 39 -1.35 -6.70 2.25
C ALA A 39 -2.29 -7.91 2.38
N ARG A 40 -3.37 -7.94 1.59
CA ARG A 40 -4.31 -9.05 1.53
C ARG A 40 -3.64 -10.37 1.16
N TRP A 41 -2.80 -10.34 0.12
CA TRP A 41 -2.06 -11.51 -0.33
C TRP A 41 -1.15 -12.05 0.78
N ASN A 42 -0.42 -11.17 1.48
CA ASN A 42 0.46 -11.55 2.59
C ASN A 42 -0.29 -12.18 3.77
N LEU A 43 -1.53 -11.78 4.02
CA LEU A 43 -2.38 -12.38 5.06
C LEU A 43 -2.97 -13.74 4.63
N GLU A 44 -3.24 -13.94 3.35
CA GLU A 44 -3.81 -15.18 2.83
C GLU A 44 -2.77 -16.29 2.63
N HIS A 45 -1.56 -15.94 2.20
CA HIS A 45 -0.54 -16.91 1.81
C HIS A 45 0.41 -17.21 2.96
N ARG A 46 0.56 -18.49 3.28
CA ARG A 46 1.37 -18.97 4.39
C ARG A 46 2.32 -20.04 3.99
N PRO A 47 3.53 -20.08 4.59
CA PRO A 47 4.38 -21.25 4.51
C PRO A 47 3.69 -22.43 5.22
N GLY A 48 3.47 -23.52 4.51
CA GLY A 48 3.13 -24.80 5.12
C GLY A 48 1.69 -25.01 5.56
N ASP A 49 0.68 -24.71 4.73
CA ASP A 49 -0.75 -25.08 4.90
C ASP A 49 -1.38 -24.76 6.28
N LEU A 50 -0.84 -23.80 6.99
CA LEU A 50 -1.41 -23.35 8.27
C LEU A 50 -2.75 -22.63 8.04
N ALA A 51 -3.76 -22.97 8.82
CA ALA A 51 -5.08 -22.33 8.74
C ALA A 51 -4.99 -20.83 9.08
N VAL A 52 -5.77 -20.00 8.36
CA VAL A 52 -5.92 -18.56 8.63
C VAL A 52 -6.54 -18.39 10.02
N THR A 53 -5.93 -17.57 10.88
CA THR A 53 -6.48 -17.26 12.20
C THR A 53 -7.72 -16.39 12.08
N ILE A 54 -8.47 -16.27 13.20
CA ILE A 54 -9.65 -15.41 13.24
C ILE A 54 -9.28 -13.94 12.98
N HIS A 55 -8.13 -13.48 13.48
CA HIS A 55 -7.66 -12.10 13.30
C HIS A 55 -7.21 -11.84 11.86
N GLU A 56 -6.49 -12.77 11.24
CA GLU A 56 -6.13 -12.64 9.82
C GLU A 56 -7.37 -12.66 8.92
N THR A 57 -8.37 -13.51 9.23
CA THR A 57 -9.65 -13.53 8.50
C THR A 57 -10.40 -12.21 8.64
N ALA A 58 -10.43 -11.62 9.84
CA ALA A 58 -11.05 -10.32 10.08
C ALA A 58 -10.31 -9.21 9.32
N ALA A 59 -8.98 -9.19 9.37
CA ALA A 59 -8.16 -8.23 8.63
C ALA A 59 -8.41 -8.30 7.11
N ILE A 60 -8.45 -9.51 6.53
CA ILE A 60 -8.75 -9.73 5.10
C ILE A 60 -10.13 -9.15 4.75
N ALA A 61 -11.14 -9.38 5.59
CA ALA A 61 -12.49 -8.86 5.35
C ALA A 61 -12.53 -7.32 5.35
N GLU A 62 -11.79 -6.67 6.24
CA GLU A 62 -11.69 -5.21 6.25
C GLU A 62 -10.90 -4.67 5.05
N ILE A 63 -9.82 -5.34 4.64
CA ILE A 63 -9.09 -4.98 3.41
C ILE A 63 -10.01 -5.09 2.19
N ASP A 64 -10.82 -6.14 2.07
CA ASP A 64 -11.76 -6.29 0.95
C ASP A 64 -12.75 -5.11 0.89
N ARG A 65 -13.24 -4.63 2.04
CA ARG A 65 -14.10 -3.44 2.12
C ARG A 65 -13.34 -2.18 1.71
N ALA A 66 -12.13 -1.98 2.21
CA ALA A 66 -11.28 -0.85 1.83
C ALA A 66 -11.03 -0.82 0.31
N ILE A 67 -10.74 -1.98 -0.30
CA ILE A 67 -10.54 -2.12 -1.75
C ILE A 67 -11.80 -1.71 -2.52
N GLU A 68 -12.98 -2.15 -2.10
CA GLU A 68 -14.24 -1.80 -2.79
C GLU A 68 -14.56 -0.29 -2.67
N GLU A 69 -14.32 0.34 -1.53
CA GLU A 69 -14.51 1.79 -1.37
C GLU A 69 -13.46 2.59 -2.17
N ALA A 70 -12.19 2.17 -2.13
CA ALA A 70 -11.12 2.81 -2.90
C ALA A 70 -11.33 2.69 -4.41
N LYS A 71 -11.85 1.56 -4.90
CA LYS A 71 -12.23 1.40 -6.32
C LYS A 71 -13.33 2.38 -6.74
N ARG A 72 -14.31 2.64 -5.87
CA ARG A 72 -15.36 3.63 -6.17
C ARG A 72 -14.78 5.02 -6.32
N ALA A 73 -13.83 5.40 -5.45
CA ALA A 73 -13.14 6.68 -5.54
C ALA A 73 -12.26 6.76 -6.81
N ALA A 74 -11.53 5.69 -7.14
CA ALA A 74 -10.65 5.63 -8.31
C ALA A 74 -11.39 5.45 -9.64
N ALA A 75 -12.66 5.01 -9.64
CA ALA A 75 -13.45 4.78 -10.86
C ALA A 75 -13.67 6.09 -11.67
N GLU A 76 -13.65 7.24 -10.99
CA GLU A 76 -13.74 8.55 -11.64
C GLU A 76 -12.53 8.84 -12.52
N ASP A 77 -11.38 8.17 -12.31
CA ASP A 77 -10.14 8.35 -13.08
C ASP A 77 -10.05 7.47 -14.33
N ALA A 78 -11.01 6.58 -14.57
CA ALA A 78 -11.07 5.68 -15.74
C ALA A 78 -9.78 4.88 -16.01
N LYS A 79 -9.01 4.52 -14.97
CA LYS A 79 -7.70 3.87 -15.08
C LYS A 79 -7.72 2.39 -14.75
N ASN A 80 -6.63 1.71 -15.12
CA ASN A 80 -6.44 0.28 -14.93
C ASN A 80 -6.41 -0.09 -13.44
N LEU A 81 -7.59 -0.42 -12.90
CA LEU A 81 -7.77 -0.89 -11.52
C LEU A 81 -7.26 -2.32 -11.29
N ALA A 82 -6.66 -2.95 -12.31
CA ALA A 82 -6.24 -4.35 -12.28
C ALA A 82 -4.74 -4.53 -12.08
N ASP A 83 -4.02 -3.50 -11.65
CA ASP A 83 -2.59 -3.61 -11.37
C ASP A 83 -2.36 -4.65 -10.25
N ARG A 84 -1.37 -5.53 -10.46
CA ARG A 84 -1.07 -6.63 -9.55
C ARG A 84 0.13 -6.26 -8.70
N PRO A 85 0.05 -6.46 -7.38
CA PRO A 85 1.16 -6.22 -6.48
C PRO A 85 2.35 -7.15 -6.78
N HIS A 86 3.53 -6.72 -6.38
CA HIS A 86 4.73 -7.53 -6.43
C HIS A 86 4.77 -8.45 -5.21
N GLU A 87 4.48 -9.73 -5.42
CA GLU A 87 4.35 -10.72 -4.34
C GLU A 87 5.73 -11.23 -3.89
N ASP A 88 6.09 -11.06 -2.62
CA ASP A 88 7.28 -11.67 -2.03
C ASP A 88 6.93 -13.00 -1.34
N ALA A 89 7.16 -14.11 -2.07
CA ALA A 89 6.86 -15.45 -1.58
C ALA A 89 7.89 -15.98 -0.56
N HIS A 90 8.98 -15.26 -0.29
CA HIS A 90 10.10 -15.75 0.54
C HIS A 90 9.96 -15.41 2.03
N LEU A 91 9.03 -14.54 2.42
CA LEU A 91 8.81 -14.18 3.82
C LEU A 91 8.22 -15.34 4.62
N ASP A 92 8.71 -15.57 5.83
CA ASP A 92 8.08 -16.44 6.82
C ASP A 92 6.76 -15.83 7.34
N ARG A 93 6.01 -16.55 8.18
CA ARG A 93 4.70 -16.07 8.66
C ARG A 93 4.79 -14.76 9.45
N PRO A 94 5.70 -14.59 10.44
CA PRO A 94 5.87 -13.30 11.12
C PRO A 94 6.23 -12.19 10.14
N GLY A 95 7.18 -12.43 9.23
CA GLY A 95 7.59 -11.45 8.22
C GLY A 95 6.45 -11.00 7.33
N ARG A 96 5.56 -11.92 6.90
CA ARG A 96 4.37 -11.58 6.10
C ARG A 96 3.36 -10.72 6.85
N LEU A 97 3.12 -11.02 8.13
CA LEU A 97 2.21 -10.22 8.95
C LEU A 97 2.75 -8.81 9.17
N HIS A 98 4.04 -8.67 9.47
CA HIS A 98 4.69 -7.36 9.61
C HIS A 98 4.66 -6.60 8.29
N HIS A 99 4.95 -7.26 7.16
CA HIS A 99 4.89 -6.64 5.84
C HIS A 99 3.47 -6.20 5.48
N ALA A 100 2.45 -7.00 5.77
CA ALA A 100 1.05 -6.61 5.60
C ALA A 100 0.71 -5.35 6.42
N ALA A 101 1.18 -5.27 7.69
CA ALA A 101 0.97 -4.09 8.52
C ALA A 101 1.67 -2.84 7.97
N GLU A 102 2.88 -2.97 7.39
CA GLU A 102 3.58 -1.87 6.72
C GLU A 102 2.82 -1.37 5.50
N LEU A 103 2.33 -2.28 4.66
CA LEU A 103 1.54 -1.95 3.47
C LEU A 103 0.22 -1.26 3.85
N LEU A 104 -0.46 -1.71 4.91
CA LEU A 104 -1.67 -1.05 5.41
C LEU A 104 -1.38 0.37 5.90
N ARG A 105 -0.27 0.61 6.62
CA ARG A 105 0.12 1.96 7.03
C ARG A 105 0.45 2.85 5.84
N LYS A 106 1.09 2.31 4.81
CA LYS A 106 1.38 3.03 3.57
C LYS A 106 0.10 3.39 2.83
N ALA A 107 -0.81 2.43 2.64
CA ALA A 107 -2.12 2.67 2.03
C ALA A 107 -2.93 3.74 2.79
N HIS A 108 -2.89 3.71 4.13
CA HIS A 108 -3.51 4.74 4.96
C HIS A 108 -2.93 6.13 4.66
N GLY A 109 -1.59 6.25 4.62
CA GLY A 109 -0.90 7.51 4.32
C GLY A 109 -1.22 8.04 2.93
N ASP A 110 -1.29 7.17 1.92
CA ASP A 110 -1.64 7.55 0.55
C ASP A 110 -3.08 8.10 0.48
N VAL A 111 -4.04 7.41 1.10
CA VAL A 111 -5.45 7.87 1.14
C VAL A 111 -5.59 9.16 1.95
N ASP A 112 -4.86 9.31 3.07
CA ASP A 112 -4.95 10.49 3.91
C ASP A 112 -4.42 11.76 3.22
N GLN A 113 -3.44 11.62 2.33
CA GLN A 113 -2.89 12.71 1.54
C GLN A 113 -3.79 13.12 0.35
N GLU A 114 -4.80 12.33 0.00
CA GLU A 114 -5.70 12.65 -1.11
C GLU A 114 -6.50 13.92 -0.80
N GLU A 115 -6.64 14.80 -1.80
CA GLU A 115 -7.39 16.05 -1.63
C GLU A 115 -8.88 15.80 -1.35
N ASP A 116 -9.39 16.48 -0.33
CA ASP A 116 -10.78 16.41 0.08
C ASP A 116 -11.68 17.28 -0.82
N ASN A 117 -12.27 16.69 -1.86
CA ASN A 117 -13.45 17.31 -2.40
C ASN A 117 -14.73 16.88 -1.61
N PRO A 118 -15.81 17.67 -1.59
CA PRO A 118 -16.99 17.34 -0.80
C PRO A 118 -17.63 15.99 -1.18
N GLN A 119 -17.51 15.54 -2.42
CA GLN A 119 -18.08 14.29 -2.91
C GLN A 119 -17.24 13.07 -2.49
N SER A 120 -15.91 13.20 -2.43
CA SER A 120 -15.01 12.10 -2.07
C SER A 120 -14.74 12.00 -0.57
N ARG A 121 -15.02 13.03 0.22
CA ARG A 121 -14.71 13.07 1.66
C ARG A 121 -15.29 11.86 2.42
N GLU A 122 -16.53 11.52 2.17
CA GLU A 122 -17.18 10.38 2.83
C GLU A 122 -16.57 9.04 2.41
N LEU A 123 -16.19 8.91 1.13
CA LEU A 123 -15.46 7.74 0.63
C LEU A 123 -14.09 7.62 1.33
N LYS A 124 -13.33 8.71 1.40
CA LYS A 124 -12.05 8.77 2.11
C LYS A 124 -12.19 8.28 3.55
N HIS A 125 -13.15 8.79 4.31
CA HIS A 125 -13.39 8.36 5.68
C HIS A 125 -13.69 6.87 5.80
N ARG A 126 -14.50 6.30 4.90
CA ARG A 126 -14.78 4.86 4.91
C ARG A 126 -13.55 4.03 4.56
N VAL A 127 -12.77 4.43 3.57
CA VAL A 127 -11.52 3.74 3.22
C VAL A 127 -10.56 3.74 4.41
N LEU A 128 -10.30 4.89 5.01
CA LEU A 128 -9.42 5.03 6.17
C LEU A 128 -9.91 4.18 7.35
N HIS A 129 -11.21 4.21 7.66
CA HIS A 129 -11.78 3.38 8.71
C HIS A 129 -11.53 1.88 8.49
N HIS A 130 -11.76 1.36 7.29
CA HIS A 130 -11.52 -0.05 7.00
C HIS A 130 -10.02 -0.41 7.01
N ILE A 131 -9.13 0.50 6.62
CA ILE A 131 -7.68 0.30 6.73
C ILE A 131 -7.25 0.24 8.20
N ASP A 132 -7.78 1.11 9.05
CA ASP A 132 -7.48 1.13 10.49
C ASP A 132 -7.94 -0.16 11.18
N GLU A 133 -9.15 -0.64 10.88
CA GLU A 133 -9.64 -1.92 11.41
C GLU A 133 -8.80 -3.10 10.91
N ALA A 134 -8.42 -3.12 9.62
CA ALA A 134 -7.54 -4.14 9.08
C ALA A 134 -6.17 -4.15 9.76
N LEU A 135 -5.59 -2.97 10.00
CA LEU A 135 -4.32 -2.82 10.70
C LEU A 135 -4.41 -3.34 12.14
N HIS A 136 -5.48 -2.97 12.86
CA HIS A 136 -5.72 -3.43 14.22
C HIS A 136 -5.82 -4.96 14.32
N GLU A 137 -6.56 -5.61 13.43
CA GLU A 137 -6.66 -7.07 13.38
C GLU A 137 -5.33 -7.73 12.97
N THR A 138 -4.57 -7.13 12.04
CA THR A 138 -3.24 -7.61 11.66
C THR A 138 -2.27 -7.54 12.85
N GLU A 139 -2.30 -6.47 13.65
CA GLU A 139 -1.47 -6.33 14.86
C GLU A 139 -1.83 -7.37 15.93
N LYS A 140 -3.11 -7.73 16.09
CA LYS A 140 -3.52 -8.86 16.94
C LYS A 140 -2.95 -10.18 16.44
N ALA A 141 -2.98 -10.43 15.12
CA ALA A 141 -2.41 -11.63 14.54
C ALA A 141 -0.89 -11.71 14.77
N ILE A 142 -0.16 -10.60 14.61
CA ILE A 142 1.27 -10.51 14.94
C ILE A 142 1.51 -10.90 16.40
N HIS A 143 0.77 -10.29 17.30
CA HIS A 143 0.91 -10.52 18.73
C HIS A 143 0.61 -11.99 19.13
N ASP A 144 -0.36 -12.64 18.48
CA ASP A 144 -0.66 -14.05 18.74
C ASP A 144 0.48 -14.96 18.26
N VAL A 145 1.07 -14.68 17.10
CA VAL A 145 2.24 -15.42 16.59
C VAL A 145 3.45 -15.25 17.51
N GLU A 146 3.74 -14.03 17.95
CA GLU A 146 4.85 -13.75 18.86
C GLU A 146 4.69 -14.41 20.23
N ARG A 147 3.45 -14.63 20.69
CA ARG A 147 3.14 -15.36 21.92
C ARG A 147 3.04 -16.87 21.76
N GLY A 148 3.21 -17.40 20.54
CA GLY A 148 3.11 -18.83 20.27
C GLY A 148 1.70 -19.40 20.37
N ARG A 149 0.70 -18.60 20.05
CA ARG A 149 -0.72 -18.98 20.03
C ARG A 149 -1.22 -19.27 18.64
#